data_b6891609210e8cd5f1d16523fbafadaa
#
_entry.id   b6891609210e8cd5f1d16523fbafadaa
#
_cell.length_a   1.000
_cell.length_b   1.000
_cell.length_c   1.000
_cell.angle_alpha   90.00
_cell.angle_beta   90.00
_cell.angle_gamma   90.00
#
_symmetry.space_group_name_H-M   'P 1'
#
loop_
_entity.id
_entity.type
_entity.pdbx_description
1 polymer ?
#
loop_
_entity_poly.entity_id
_entity_poly.type
_entity_poly.pdbx_seq_one_letter_code
_entity_poly.pdbx_strand_id
1 'polypeptide(L)'
;MSVTSITRSVEVVTAFFDAYRAHDVERMVELCADNADFHYVPFEVWGKQRVIRGGGKVRTIGKVIWRTLIDSFPDLTNEVTYITSDDEGNVAVEVVISGTQAKPFGSIGNQGLHYDLPHVFLFRVGKEGLIEEITAYWDTADWQRQLGRLEVD
;
A
#
# COMPACT_ATOMS: atom_id res chain seq x y z
N MET A 1 -26.50 10.14 -4.74
CA MET A 1 -25.66 9.03 -5.14
C MET A 1 -26.32 7.71 -4.85
N SER A 2 -26.10 6.75 -5.70
CA SER A 2 -26.77 5.46 -5.59
C SER A 2 -25.92 4.47 -4.80
N VAL A 3 -26.57 3.45 -4.25
CA VAL A 3 -25.92 2.30 -3.64
C VAL A 3 -24.99 1.62 -4.65
N THR A 4 -25.32 1.67 -5.94
CA THR A 4 -24.51 1.10 -7.01
C THR A 4 -23.12 1.76 -7.07
N SER A 5 -23.03 3.09 -6.88
CA SER A 5 -21.76 3.79 -6.87
C SER A 5 -20.90 3.40 -5.69
N ILE A 6 -21.50 3.24 -4.49
CA ILE A 6 -20.80 2.78 -3.29
C ILE A 6 -20.25 1.38 -3.52
N THR A 7 -21.10 0.47 -4.04
CA THR A 7 -20.72 -0.91 -4.32
C THR A 7 -19.55 -0.97 -5.31
N ARG A 8 -19.60 -0.16 -6.37
CA ARG A 8 -18.56 -0.12 -7.39
C ARG A 8 -17.23 0.34 -6.81
N SER A 9 -17.26 1.37 -5.96
CA SER A 9 -16.03 1.86 -5.31
C SER A 9 -15.40 0.80 -4.43
N VAL A 10 -16.20 0.10 -3.62
CA VAL A 10 -15.71 -0.99 -2.78
C VAL A 10 -15.18 -2.14 -3.63
N GLU A 11 -15.84 -2.48 -4.72
CA GLU A 11 -15.41 -3.56 -5.59
C GLU A 11 -14.05 -3.31 -6.23
N VAL A 12 -13.79 -2.10 -6.74
CA VAL A 12 -12.49 -1.80 -7.37
C VAL A 12 -11.37 -1.81 -6.34
N VAL A 13 -11.63 -1.31 -5.13
CA VAL A 13 -10.63 -1.32 -4.05
C VAL A 13 -10.36 -2.76 -3.57
N THR A 14 -11.40 -3.57 -3.47
CA THR A 14 -11.24 -4.99 -3.13
C THR A 14 -10.41 -5.70 -4.20
N ALA A 15 -10.69 -5.44 -5.47
CA ALA A 15 -9.91 -5.99 -6.57
C ALA A 15 -8.44 -5.57 -6.51
N PHE A 16 -8.16 -4.34 -6.07
CA PHE A 16 -6.80 -3.85 -5.89
C PHE A 16 -6.03 -4.69 -4.85
N PHE A 17 -6.63 -4.95 -3.70
CA PHE A 17 -5.98 -5.76 -2.66
C PHE A 17 -5.88 -7.24 -3.07
N ASP A 18 -6.84 -7.76 -3.82
CA ASP A 18 -6.76 -9.12 -4.37
C ASP A 18 -5.58 -9.23 -5.35
N ALA A 19 -5.41 -8.25 -6.24
CA ALA A 19 -4.29 -8.22 -7.17
C ALA A 19 -2.95 -8.09 -6.43
N TYR A 20 -2.90 -7.28 -5.38
CA TYR A 20 -1.70 -7.10 -4.57
C TYR A 20 -1.32 -8.42 -3.89
N ARG A 21 -2.29 -9.12 -3.30
CA ARG A 21 -2.07 -10.42 -2.68
C ARG A 21 -1.59 -11.46 -3.68
N ALA A 22 -2.05 -11.39 -4.92
CA ALA A 22 -1.64 -12.26 -6.00
C ALA A 22 -0.30 -11.85 -6.62
N HIS A 23 0.30 -10.74 -6.16
CA HIS A 23 1.53 -10.15 -6.71
C HIS A 23 1.37 -9.72 -8.18
N ASP A 24 0.16 -9.40 -8.57
CA ASP A 24 -0.17 -8.98 -9.93
C ASP A 24 -0.13 -7.45 -10.03
N VAL A 25 1.07 -6.91 -10.11
CA VAL A 25 1.29 -5.45 -10.14
C VAL A 25 0.66 -4.82 -11.39
N GLU A 26 0.68 -5.51 -12.52
CA GLU A 26 0.05 -4.99 -13.74
C GLU A 26 -1.44 -4.79 -13.53
N ARG A 27 -2.11 -5.72 -12.84
CA ARG A 27 -3.53 -5.59 -12.53
C ARG A 27 -3.79 -4.45 -11.56
N MET A 28 -2.93 -4.27 -10.55
CA MET A 28 -3.04 -3.14 -9.62
C MET A 28 -3.02 -1.81 -10.39
N VAL A 29 -2.10 -1.68 -11.34
CA VAL A 29 -1.97 -0.48 -12.16
C VAL A 29 -3.20 -0.30 -13.06
N GLU A 30 -3.70 -1.37 -13.66
CA GLU A 30 -4.90 -1.31 -14.53
C GLU A 30 -6.14 -0.83 -13.80
N LEU A 31 -6.23 -1.09 -12.49
CA LEU A 31 -7.36 -0.64 -11.66
C LEU A 31 -7.29 0.86 -11.36
N CYS A 32 -6.20 1.50 -11.68
CA CYS A 32 -5.97 2.93 -11.45
C CYS A 32 -6.10 3.73 -12.74
N ALA A 33 -6.53 4.99 -12.61
CA ALA A 33 -6.56 5.91 -13.74
C ALA A 33 -5.15 6.17 -14.25
N ASP A 34 -5.02 6.58 -15.50
CA ASP A 34 -3.72 6.82 -16.13
C ASP A 34 -2.86 7.83 -15.39
N ASN A 35 -3.48 8.83 -14.78
CA ASN A 35 -2.78 9.87 -14.04
C ASN A 35 -2.90 9.72 -12.52
N ALA A 36 -3.26 8.54 -12.05
CA ALA A 36 -3.43 8.30 -10.62
C ALA A 36 -2.16 8.56 -9.82
N ASP A 37 -2.32 9.13 -8.64
CA ASP A 37 -1.25 9.43 -7.70
C ASP A 37 -1.32 8.51 -6.49
N PHE A 38 -0.16 8.29 -5.86
CA PHE A 38 -0.12 7.63 -4.57
C PHE A 38 0.74 8.45 -3.59
N HIS A 39 0.43 8.32 -2.31
CA HIS A 39 1.15 8.98 -1.22
C HIS A 39 1.30 8.00 -0.08
N TYR A 40 2.52 7.65 0.24
CA TYR A 40 2.84 6.76 1.36
C TYR A 40 3.39 7.57 2.53
N VAL A 41 2.75 7.44 3.68
CA VAL A 41 3.04 8.23 4.87
C VAL A 41 3.08 7.31 6.10
N PRO A 42 4.16 7.22 6.80
CA PRO A 42 5.47 7.79 6.56
C PRO A 42 6.31 6.90 5.65
N PHE A 43 7.02 7.49 4.74
CA PHE A 43 7.97 6.76 3.92
C PHE A 43 9.36 7.12 4.42
N GLU A 44 9.98 6.24 5.18
CA GLU A 44 11.28 6.49 5.76
C GLU A 44 12.36 5.95 4.83
N VAL A 45 13.28 6.82 4.44
CA VAL A 45 14.33 6.50 3.47
C VAL A 45 15.70 6.38 4.14
N TRP A 46 15.90 7.10 5.23
CA TRP A 46 17.18 7.16 5.92
C TRP A 46 17.07 6.55 7.30
N GLY A 47 18.18 6.11 7.84
CA GLY A 47 18.22 5.58 9.18
C GLY A 47 17.97 6.59 10.29
N LYS A 48 17.65 7.82 9.95
CA LYS A 48 17.38 8.87 10.93
C LYS A 48 15.95 9.31 10.82
N GLN A 49 15.45 9.98 11.83
CA GLN A 49 14.02 10.37 11.96
C GLN A 49 13.54 11.29 10.84
N ARG A 50 13.86 10.95 9.64
CA ARG A 50 13.36 11.69 8.49
C ARG A 50 12.24 10.90 7.86
N VAL A 51 11.06 11.31 8.16
CA VAL A 51 9.89 10.80 7.47
C VAL A 51 9.77 11.58 6.18
N ILE A 52 10.07 10.94 5.09
CA ILE A 52 9.89 11.52 3.78
C ILE A 52 8.60 10.95 3.23
N ARG A 53 7.70 11.83 2.84
CA ARG A 53 6.49 11.38 2.17
C ARG A 53 6.87 10.91 0.78
N GLY A 54 6.79 9.61 0.58
CA GLY A 54 6.96 9.03 -0.73
C GLY A 54 5.69 9.23 -1.53
N GLY A 55 5.83 9.63 -2.77
CA GLY A 55 4.67 9.81 -3.62
C GLY A 55 5.05 9.93 -5.08
N GLY A 56 4.06 9.87 -5.92
CA GLY A 56 4.24 10.00 -7.35
C GLY A 56 3.11 9.34 -8.12
N LYS A 57 3.36 9.13 -9.40
CA LYS A 57 2.38 8.47 -10.25
C LYS A 57 2.38 6.96 -10.04
N VAL A 58 1.20 6.38 -9.99
CA VAL A 58 1.04 4.93 -9.84
C VAL A 58 1.74 4.19 -10.98
N ARG A 59 1.63 4.68 -12.20
CA ARG A 59 2.17 3.99 -13.38
C ARG A 59 3.68 3.94 -13.45
N THR A 60 4.34 4.80 -12.70
CA THR A 60 5.81 4.87 -12.70
C THR A 60 6.36 4.51 -11.34
N ILE A 61 6.27 5.42 -10.38
CA ILE A 61 6.88 5.24 -9.06
C ILE A 61 6.14 4.17 -8.24
N GLY A 62 4.82 4.20 -8.22
CA GLY A 62 4.02 3.22 -7.47
C GLY A 62 4.31 1.79 -7.93
N LYS A 63 4.30 1.58 -9.23
CA LYS A 63 4.60 0.29 -9.84
C LYS A 63 5.96 -0.26 -9.40
N VAL A 64 6.98 0.59 -9.40
CA VAL A 64 8.34 0.22 -9.00
C VAL A 64 8.38 -0.13 -7.52
N ILE A 65 7.74 0.66 -6.67
CA ILE A 65 7.70 0.40 -5.23
C ILE A 65 7.04 -0.94 -4.94
N TRP A 66 5.89 -1.22 -5.54
CA TRP A 66 5.18 -2.48 -5.31
C TRP A 66 6.00 -3.68 -5.76
N ARG A 67 6.66 -3.59 -6.91
CA ARG A 67 7.55 -4.66 -7.39
C ARG A 67 8.74 -4.86 -6.47
N THR A 68 9.31 -3.78 -5.97
CA THR A 68 10.44 -3.85 -5.04
C THR A 68 10.02 -4.47 -3.70
N LEU A 69 8.85 -4.11 -3.19
CA LEU A 69 8.32 -4.71 -1.97
C LEU A 69 8.10 -6.22 -2.15
N ILE A 70 7.49 -6.63 -3.24
CA ILE A 70 7.25 -8.05 -3.52
C ILE A 70 8.56 -8.80 -3.68
N ASP A 71 9.53 -8.20 -4.33
CA ASP A 71 10.84 -8.83 -4.52
C ASP A 71 11.59 -9.01 -3.21
N SER A 72 11.50 -8.02 -2.32
CA SER A 72 12.16 -8.08 -1.01
C SER A 72 11.39 -8.93 0.01
N PHE A 73 10.08 -9.07 -0.17
CA PHE A 73 9.18 -9.86 0.68
C PHE A 73 8.38 -10.81 -0.20
N PRO A 74 9.00 -11.92 -0.66
CA PRO A 74 8.35 -12.81 -1.65
C PRO A 74 7.01 -13.41 -1.21
N ASP A 75 6.78 -13.50 0.10
CA ASP A 75 5.53 -13.98 0.67
C ASP A 75 4.57 -12.85 1.06
N LEU A 76 4.81 -11.65 0.52
CA LEU A 76 3.98 -10.48 0.84
C LEU A 76 2.51 -10.78 0.63
N THR A 77 1.70 -10.50 1.63
CA THR A 77 0.26 -10.73 1.60
C THR A 77 -0.46 -9.63 2.37
N ASN A 78 -1.77 -9.61 2.26
CA ASN A 78 -2.59 -8.65 2.99
C ASN A 78 -3.91 -9.28 3.43
N GLU A 79 -4.44 -8.77 4.54
CA GLU A 79 -5.75 -9.14 5.04
C GLU A 79 -6.53 -7.87 5.31
N VAL A 80 -7.59 -7.65 4.54
CA VAL A 80 -8.48 -6.51 4.72
C VAL A 80 -9.38 -6.81 5.91
N THR A 81 -9.28 -6.00 6.97
CA THR A 81 -10.05 -6.19 8.20
C THR A 81 -11.27 -5.29 8.28
N TYR A 82 -11.28 -4.18 7.56
CA TYR A 82 -12.39 -3.25 7.55
C TYR A 82 -12.36 -2.42 6.27
N ILE A 83 -13.51 -2.18 5.68
CA ILE A 83 -13.63 -1.33 4.50
C ILE A 83 -14.93 -0.53 4.61
N THR A 84 -14.85 0.75 4.33
CA THR A 84 -16.00 1.64 4.31
C THR A 84 -15.89 2.64 3.19
N SER A 85 -17.02 3.12 2.71
CA SER A 85 -17.07 4.03 1.57
C SER A 85 -18.19 5.03 1.77
N ASP A 86 -17.98 6.24 1.26
CA ASP A 86 -19.07 7.20 1.11
C ASP A 86 -19.65 7.08 -0.30
N ASP A 87 -20.58 7.95 -0.63
CA ASP A 87 -21.21 7.96 -1.95
C ASP A 87 -20.51 8.86 -2.96
N GLU A 88 -19.35 9.37 -2.62
CA GLU A 88 -18.55 10.26 -3.48
C GLU A 88 -17.25 9.63 -3.99
N GLY A 89 -17.07 8.33 -3.78
CA GLY A 89 -15.91 7.61 -4.25
C GLY A 89 -14.74 7.55 -3.27
N ASN A 90 -14.93 8.01 -2.05
CA ASN A 90 -13.90 7.89 -1.01
C ASN A 90 -14.06 6.54 -0.31
N VAL A 91 -12.96 5.78 -0.23
CA VAL A 91 -12.96 4.46 0.40
C VAL A 91 -11.84 4.41 1.42
N ALA A 92 -12.14 3.99 2.64
CA ALA A 92 -11.17 3.80 3.70
C ALA A 92 -11.05 2.31 4.03
N VAL A 93 -9.82 1.83 4.17
CA VAL A 93 -9.54 0.42 4.38
C VAL A 93 -8.55 0.26 5.53
N GLU A 94 -8.87 -0.62 6.47
CA GLU A 94 -7.88 -1.14 7.42
C GLU A 94 -7.42 -2.48 6.90
N VAL A 95 -6.12 -2.65 6.78
CA VAL A 95 -5.53 -3.85 6.21
C VAL A 95 -4.24 -4.17 6.95
N VAL A 96 -4.02 -5.46 7.23
CA VAL A 96 -2.75 -5.94 7.77
C VAL A 96 -1.92 -6.45 6.61
N ILE A 97 -0.74 -5.87 6.43
CA ILE A 97 0.20 -6.31 5.41
C ILE A 97 1.31 -7.07 6.11
N SER A 98 1.65 -8.23 5.59
CA SER A 98 2.61 -9.14 6.20
C SER A 98 3.60 -9.64 5.18
N GLY A 99 4.82 -9.92 5.63
CA GLY A 99 5.84 -10.49 4.76
C GLY A 99 7.09 -10.87 5.53
N THR A 100 7.90 -11.72 4.92
CA THR A 100 9.18 -12.15 5.45
C THR A 100 10.27 -11.62 4.53
N GLN A 101 11.23 -10.89 5.11
CA GLN A 101 12.28 -10.26 4.35
C GLN A 101 13.24 -11.31 3.77
N ALA A 102 13.52 -11.18 2.48
CA ALA A 102 14.47 -12.05 1.77
C ALA A 102 15.61 -11.27 1.14
N LYS A 103 15.47 -9.95 1.02
CA LYS A 103 16.49 -9.06 0.46
C LYS A 103 16.47 -7.74 1.21
N PRO A 104 17.58 -6.98 1.21
CA PRO A 104 17.55 -5.64 1.78
C PRO A 104 16.48 -4.78 1.11
N PHE A 105 15.83 -3.94 1.90
CA PHE A 105 14.85 -2.97 1.39
C PHE A 105 15.23 -1.58 1.89
N GLY A 106 15.71 -0.74 0.99
CA GLY A 106 16.22 0.58 1.38
C GLY A 106 17.33 0.47 2.41
N SER A 107 17.17 1.14 3.54
CA SER A 107 18.13 1.10 4.65
C SER A 107 17.94 -0.08 5.58
N ILE A 108 16.95 -0.92 5.33
CA ILE A 108 16.65 -2.08 6.19
C ILE A 108 17.40 -3.30 5.66
N GLY A 109 18.47 -3.70 6.37
CA GLY A 109 19.23 -4.90 6.04
C GLY A 109 18.39 -6.15 6.24
N ASN A 110 18.69 -7.20 5.48
CA ASN A 110 17.93 -8.44 5.55
C ASN A 110 18.40 -9.32 6.71
N GLN A 111 17.49 -9.63 7.63
CA GLN A 111 17.71 -10.59 8.72
C GLN A 111 16.74 -11.76 8.65
N GLY A 112 15.98 -11.87 7.57
CA GLY A 112 15.03 -12.97 7.39
C GLY A 112 13.84 -12.93 8.33
N LEU A 113 13.51 -11.76 8.89
CA LEU A 113 12.44 -11.62 9.86
C LEU A 113 11.11 -11.33 9.19
N HIS A 114 10.05 -11.68 9.89
CA HIS A 114 8.68 -11.53 9.44
C HIS A 114 8.02 -10.31 10.12
N TYR A 115 7.15 -9.61 9.39
CA TYR A 115 6.34 -8.55 9.97
C TYR A 115 4.86 -8.75 9.69
N ASP A 116 4.05 -8.25 10.61
CA ASP A 116 2.61 -8.06 10.45
C ASP A 116 2.34 -6.61 10.83
N LEU A 117 1.84 -5.81 9.89
CA LEU A 117 1.75 -4.38 10.10
C LEU A 117 0.40 -3.82 9.67
N PRO A 118 -0.37 -3.27 10.61
CA PRO A 118 -1.62 -2.60 10.25
C PRO A 118 -1.36 -1.35 9.42
N HIS A 119 -2.19 -1.16 8.41
CA HIS A 119 -2.17 0.02 7.55
C HIS A 119 -3.57 0.59 7.44
N VAL A 120 -3.66 1.88 7.21
CA VAL A 120 -4.89 2.51 6.74
C VAL A 120 -4.63 3.02 5.33
N PHE A 121 -5.47 2.59 4.40
CA PHE A 121 -5.43 3.10 3.02
C PHE A 121 -6.67 3.94 2.78
N LEU A 122 -6.46 5.09 2.14
CA LEU A 122 -7.54 5.95 1.67
C LEU A 122 -7.48 5.98 0.15
N PHE A 123 -8.60 5.65 -0.48
CA PHE A 123 -8.69 5.62 -1.94
C PHE A 123 -9.70 6.66 -2.40
N ARG A 124 -9.44 7.24 -3.55
CA ARG A 124 -10.40 8.05 -4.25
C ARG A 124 -10.72 7.37 -5.58
N VAL A 125 -11.97 6.98 -5.75
CA VAL A 125 -12.42 6.30 -6.97
C VAL A 125 -13.23 7.29 -7.79
N GLY A 126 -12.83 7.46 -9.05
CA GLY A 126 -13.48 8.37 -9.96
C GLY A 126 -14.79 7.82 -10.51
N LYS A 127 -15.49 8.67 -11.24
CA LYS A 127 -16.82 8.34 -11.82
C LYS A 127 -16.74 7.17 -12.81
N GLU A 128 -15.58 6.95 -13.40
CA GLU A 128 -15.36 5.86 -14.35
C GLU A 128 -15.06 4.52 -13.66
N GLY A 129 -15.01 4.50 -12.34
CA GLY A 129 -14.72 3.29 -11.58
C GLY A 129 -13.25 2.95 -11.48
N LEU A 130 -12.36 3.91 -11.74
CA LEU A 130 -10.91 3.74 -11.61
C LEU A 130 -10.38 4.50 -10.40
N ILE A 131 -9.37 3.95 -9.76
CA ILE A 131 -8.73 4.59 -8.61
C ILE A 131 -7.90 5.76 -9.11
N GLU A 132 -8.15 6.95 -8.55
CA GLU A 132 -7.47 8.18 -8.94
C GLU A 132 -6.38 8.58 -7.95
N GLU A 133 -6.52 8.16 -6.69
CA GLU A 133 -5.57 8.53 -5.64
C GLU A 133 -5.55 7.45 -4.57
N ILE A 134 -4.35 7.15 -4.07
CA ILE A 134 -4.12 6.19 -2.99
C ILE A 134 -3.25 6.87 -1.95
N THR A 135 -3.69 6.87 -0.68
CA THR A 135 -2.87 7.33 0.43
C THR A 135 -2.80 6.23 1.47
N ALA A 136 -1.62 5.89 1.94
CA ALA A 136 -1.45 4.83 2.93
C ALA A 136 -0.66 5.32 4.14
N TYR A 137 -1.08 4.88 5.32
CA TYR A 137 -0.49 5.24 6.61
C TYR A 137 -0.14 3.97 7.38
N TRP A 138 1.02 3.96 8.02
CA TRP A 138 1.46 2.86 8.88
C TRP A 138 2.49 3.36 9.88
N ASP A 139 2.79 2.52 10.88
CA ASP A 139 3.82 2.82 11.87
C ASP A 139 5.18 2.30 11.38
N THR A 140 5.96 3.18 10.78
CA THR A 140 7.28 2.83 10.23
C THR A 140 8.26 2.39 11.32
N ALA A 141 8.19 2.96 12.51
CA ALA A 141 9.08 2.57 13.61
C ALA A 141 8.81 1.12 14.01
N ASP A 142 7.55 0.73 14.09
CA ASP A 142 7.18 -0.64 14.41
C ASP A 142 7.60 -1.61 13.32
N TRP A 143 7.42 -1.23 12.06
CA TRP A 143 7.88 -2.02 10.92
C TRP A 143 9.38 -2.31 10.98
N GLN A 144 10.18 -1.27 11.24
CA GLN A 144 11.62 -1.41 11.35
C GLN A 144 12.02 -2.29 12.52
N ARG A 145 11.36 -2.14 13.67
CA ARG A 145 11.62 -2.99 14.82
C ARG A 145 11.33 -4.46 14.53
N GLN A 146 10.21 -4.74 13.89
CA GLN A 146 9.86 -6.12 13.52
C GLN A 146 10.90 -6.74 12.58
N LEU A 147 11.49 -5.92 11.71
CA LEU A 147 12.51 -6.37 10.76
C LEU A 147 13.92 -6.35 11.34
N GLY A 148 14.06 -6.08 12.64
CA GLY A 148 15.33 -6.18 13.34
C GLY A 148 16.17 -4.92 13.38
N ARG A 149 15.64 -3.80 12.90
CA ARG A 149 16.32 -2.53 12.98
C ARG A 149 15.95 -1.85 14.30
N LEU A 150 16.89 -1.87 15.24
CA LEU A 150 16.63 -1.38 16.60
C LEU A 150 16.91 0.10 16.80
N GLU A 151 17.71 0.70 15.93
CA GLU A 151 18.03 2.12 16.04
C GLU A 151 17.03 2.93 15.23
N VAL A 152 16.12 3.53 15.94
CA VAL A 152 15.12 4.45 15.35
C VAL A 152 15.46 5.83 15.90
N ASP A 153 16.18 6.58 15.13
CA ASP A 153 16.58 7.94 15.52
C ASP A 153 15.41 8.92 15.42
#